data_1681130a78f50b28281d820671cea30c
#
_entry.id   1681130a78f50b28281d820671cea30c
#
_cell.length_a   1.000
_cell.length_b   1.000
_cell.length_c   1.000
_cell.angle_alpha   90.00
_cell.angle_beta   90.00
_cell.angle_gamma   90.00
#
_symmetry.space_group_name_H-M   'P 1'
#
loop_
_entity.id
_entity.type
_entity.pdbx_description
1 polymer ?
#
loop_
_entity_poly.entity_id
_entity_poly.type
_entity_poly.pdbx_seq_one_letter_code
_entity_poly.pdbx_strand_id
1 'polypeptide(L)'
;MTNIIDPIAEIDESRVADQDVVIGKSRIIFRRFMRNRTAVAGLFIFLALFLFSIFGGFLTSWDKDTIDPLNIGMPPSPDHLLGTTQAGIDLMALIVDGTRTSILIGLIVGGISVLISAVYGCTMAFFGGKVDAVMLFILEALIMMPAILVVAVATSGGGGLKDLPSWLLLVVVLLFFSWMGTARLVRSLSMSLMQRDYVKAAKYMGVPSRRIVWRHLVPNIGSLLVLDFTRGITGAILAEVAFSFIGIGIKLPDVSLGVLIGQATGQVSSFPWMFWVPLTVMFLLTGSLAMMNDGLRDAFDPSSSSIGRAKTKTAKAGK
;
A
#
# COMPACT_ATOMS: atom_id res chain seq x y z
N MET A 1 76.66 -2.97 12.92
CA MET A 1 75.50 -3.72 12.43
C MET A 1 74.45 -3.69 13.53
N THR A 2 73.58 -2.72 13.47
CA THR A 2 72.55 -2.47 14.51
C THR A 2 71.21 -2.93 13.98
N ASN A 3 70.67 -4.01 14.58
CA ASN A 3 69.36 -4.53 14.32
C ASN A 3 68.30 -3.55 14.84
N ILE A 4 67.60 -2.90 13.91
CA ILE A 4 66.36 -2.19 14.21
C ILE A 4 65.26 -3.16 13.93
N ILE A 5 64.76 -3.84 14.96
CA ILE A 5 63.49 -4.55 14.93
C ILE A 5 62.43 -3.54 15.34
N ASP A 6 61.64 -3.05 14.36
CA ASP A 6 60.42 -2.28 14.62
C ASP A 6 59.47 -3.16 15.44
N PRO A 7 58.93 -2.68 16.58
CA PRO A 7 57.87 -3.35 17.25
C PRO A 7 56.60 -3.16 16.37
N ILE A 8 56.15 -4.26 15.73
CA ILE A 8 54.81 -4.38 15.21
C ILE A 8 53.89 -4.02 16.36
N ALA A 9 53.23 -2.89 16.25
CA ALA A 9 52.24 -2.46 17.21
C ALA A 9 51.21 -3.61 17.35
N GLU A 10 51.19 -4.28 18.53
CA GLU A 10 50.13 -5.17 18.91
C GLU A 10 48.81 -4.40 18.72
N ILE A 11 48.09 -4.75 17.67
CA ILE A 11 46.72 -4.30 17.50
C ILE A 11 45.98 -4.94 18.66
N ASP A 12 45.58 -4.09 19.60
CA ASP A 12 44.80 -4.48 20.78
C ASP A 12 43.48 -5.10 20.30
N GLU A 13 43.47 -6.41 20.06
CA GLU A 13 42.31 -7.19 19.65
C GLU A 13 41.16 -7.06 20.68
N SER A 14 41.42 -6.63 21.91
CA SER A 14 40.38 -6.36 22.90
C SER A 14 39.55 -5.12 22.58
N ARG A 15 40.07 -4.18 21.79
CA ARG A 15 39.32 -2.98 21.31
C ARG A 15 38.48 -3.23 20.06
N VAL A 16 38.73 -4.32 19.33
CA VAL A 16 37.94 -4.71 18.15
C VAL A 16 36.73 -5.57 18.57
N ALA A 17 36.79 -6.23 19.74
CA ALA A 17 35.71 -7.08 20.24
C ALA A 17 34.57 -6.32 20.90
N ASP A 18 34.71 -5.00 21.13
CA ASP A 18 33.65 -4.20 21.75
C ASP A 18 32.81 -3.51 20.69
N GLN A 19 31.53 -3.94 20.58
CA GLN A 19 30.43 -3.29 19.86
C GLN A 19 30.15 -3.66 18.40
N ASP A 20 30.23 -4.89 17.98
CA ASP A 20 29.32 -5.39 16.96
C ASP A 20 27.97 -5.82 17.58
N VAL A 21 27.24 -4.88 18.15
CA VAL A 21 25.81 -5.06 18.39
C VAL A 21 25.17 -5.22 17.01
N VAL A 22 24.89 -6.46 16.62
CA VAL A 22 24.17 -6.77 15.38
C VAL A 22 22.77 -6.16 15.48
N ILE A 23 22.67 -4.88 15.14
CA ILE A 23 21.40 -4.18 15.10
C ILE A 23 20.57 -4.83 14.00
N GLY A 24 19.50 -5.51 14.38
CA GLY A 24 18.62 -6.19 13.44
C GLY A 24 18.18 -5.25 12.30
N LYS A 25 18.20 -5.74 11.06
CA LYS A 25 17.83 -4.96 9.85
C LYS A 25 16.52 -4.17 10.01
N SER A 26 15.51 -4.76 10.65
CA SER A 26 14.21 -4.12 10.91
C SER A 26 14.33 -2.86 11.77
N ARG A 27 15.20 -2.87 12.81
CA ARG A 27 15.44 -1.70 13.67
C ARG A 27 16.11 -0.56 12.92
N ILE A 28 17.03 -0.88 12.01
CA ILE A 28 17.70 0.12 11.16
C ILE A 28 16.70 0.76 10.20
N ILE A 29 15.86 -0.04 9.54
CA ILE A 29 14.82 0.43 8.62
C ILE A 29 13.84 1.34 9.35
N PHE A 30 13.33 0.88 10.50
CA PHE A 30 12.41 1.67 11.32
C PHE A 30 13.02 3.00 11.76
N ARG A 31 14.28 3.01 12.23
CA ARG A 31 14.97 4.24 12.62
C ARG A 31 15.19 5.19 11.44
N ARG A 32 15.46 4.68 10.24
CA ARG A 32 15.60 5.49 9.02
C ARG A 32 14.25 6.09 8.61
N PHE A 33 13.19 5.29 8.63
CA PHE A 33 11.83 5.76 8.35
C PHE A 33 11.41 6.88 9.31
N MET A 34 11.60 6.70 10.62
CA MET A 34 11.27 7.72 11.63
C MET A 34 12.12 9.00 11.52
N ARG A 35 13.26 8.95 10.86
CA ARG A 35 14.09 10.14 10.59
C ARG A 35 13.62 10.94 9.37
N ASN A 36 12.83 10.34 8.50
CA ASN A 36 12.25 11.02 7.34
C ASN A 36 10.97 11.76 7.77
N ARG A 37 11.03 13.09 7.80
CA ARG A 37 9.91 13.94 8.28
C ARG A 37 8.66 13.79 7.42
N THR A 38 8.81 13.64 6.11
CA THR A 38 7.68 13.47 5.18
C THR A 38 6.98 12.13 5.41
N ALA A 39 7.74 11.05 5.62
CA ALA A 39 7.21 9.74 5.93
C ALA A 39 6.42 9.73 7.26
N VAL A 40 6.97 10.39 8.29
CA VAL A 40 6.30 10.51 9.60
C VAL A 40 5.04 11.36 9.50
N ALA A 41 5.07 12.46 8.73
CA ALA A 41 3.87 13.26 8.48
C ALA A 41 2.80 12.44 7.74
N GLY A 42 3.18 11.68 6.70
CA GLY A 42 2.28 10.76 6.00
C GLY A 42 1.68 9.72 6.94
N LEU A 43 2.50 9.09 7.78
CA LEU A 43 2.02 8.11 8.77
C LEU A 43 1.03 8.74 9.75
N PHE A 44 1.30 9.95 10.23
CA PHE A 44 0.41 10.66 11.14
C PHE A 44 -0.94 10.98 10.48
N ILE A 45 -0.93 11.51 9.25
CA ILE A 45 -2.16 11.81 8.49
C ILE A 45 -2.95 10.52 8.23
N PHE A 46 -2.29 9.45 7.79
CA PHE A 46 -2.94 8.16 7.57
C PHE A 46 -3.58 7.62 8.86
N LEU A 47 -2.83 7.65 9.96
CA LEU A 47 -3.33 7.19 11.26
C LEU A 47 -4.50 8.03 11.75
N ALA A 48 -4.45 9.35 11.56
CA ALA A 48 -5.55 10.24 11.89
C ALA A 48 -6.82 9.92 11.10
N LEU A 49 -6.69 9.69 9.76
CA LEU A 49 -7.82 9.29 8.92
C LEU A 49 -8.32 7.88 9.25
N PHE A 50 -7.43 6.96 9.59
CA PHE A 50 -7.80 5.63 10.03
C PHE A 50 -8.58 5.66 11.35
N LEU A 51 -8.10 6.41 12.34
CA LEU A 51 -8.83 6.63 13.60
C LEU A 51 -10.15 7.36 13.38
N PHE A 52 -10.17 8.37 12.51
CA PHE A 52 -11.38 9.06 12.10
C PHE A 52 -12.40 8.09 11.49
N SER A 53 -11.99 7.17 10.65
CA SER A 53 -12.90 6.17 10.06
C SER A 53 -13.51 5.20 11.08
N ILE A 54 -12.84 4.99 12.24
CA ILE A 54 -13.33 4.11 13.31
C ILE A 54 -14.17 4.90 14.30
N PHE A 55 -13.66 6.04 14.76
CA PHE A 55 -14.24 6.82 15.87
C PHE A 55 -15.03 8.04 15.40
N GLY A 56 -15.00 8.39 14.13
CA GLY A 56 -15.64 9.58 13.59
C GLY A 56 -17.17 9.59 13.78
N GLY A 57 -17.80 8.43 13.93
CA GLY A 57 -19.22 8.34 14.26
C GLY A 57 -19.59 8.98 15.61
N PHE A 58 -18.62 9.15 16.53
CA PHE A 58 -18.85 9.90 17.78
C PHE A 58 -18.83 11.42 17.62
N LEU A 59 -18.40 11.93 16.46
CA LEU A 59 -18.33 13.35 16.15
C LEU A 59 -19.64 13.92 15.58
N THR A 60 -20.56 13.04 15.17
CA THR A 60 -21.90 13.41 14.70
C THR A 60 -22.95 12.60 15.46
N SER A 61 -24.11 13.23 15.69
CA SER A 61 -25.28 12.54 16.27
C SER A 61 -26.14 11.85 15.20
N TRP A 62 -25.78 12.01 13.94
CA TRP A 62 -26.50 11.51 12.79
C TRP A 62 -25.92 10.22 12.25
N ASP A 63 -26.79 9.32 11.79
CA ASP A 63 -26.37 8.12 11.08
C ASP A 63 -26.49 8.34 9.56
N LYS A 64 -25.73 7.57 8.79
CA LYS A 64 -25.72 7.61 7.32
C LYS A 64 -27.08 7.30 6.67
N ASP A 65 -27.96 6.59 7.37
CA ASP A 65 -29.28 6.19 6.89
C ASP A 65 -30.39 7.13 7.40
N THR A 66 -30.06 8.11 8.25
CA THR A 66 -31.01 9.07 8.82
C THR A 66 -31.14 10.27 7.90
N ILE A 67 -32.37 10.60 7.51
CA ILE A 67 -32.71 11.76 6.69
C ILE A 67 -33.26 12.86 7.60
N ASP A 68 -32.70 14.07 7.50
CA ASP A 68 -33.26 15.28 8.09
C ASP A 68 -34.04 16.07 7.02
N PRO A 69 -35.38 16.00 6.99
CA PRO A 69 -36.18 16.67 5.99
C PRO A 69 -36.22 18.20 6.15
N LEU A 70 -35.79 18.73 7.31
CA LEU A 70 -35.76 20.17 7.57
C LEU A 70 -34.47 20.83 7.05
N ASN A 71 -33.40 20.07 6.93
CA ASN A 71 -32.06 20.56 6.57
C ASN A 71 -31.53 19.92 5.28
N ILE A 72 -32.33 19.92 4.21
CA ILE A 72 -31.96 19.38 2.90
C ILE A 72 -31.00 20.32 2.17
N GLY A 73 -29.80 19.83 1.78
CA GLY A 73 -28.81 20.60 1.03
C GLY A 73 -28.29 21.83 1.78
N MET A 74 -28.22 21.76 3.10
CA MET A 74 -27.74 22.85 3.93
C MET A 74 -26.21 22.88 4.00
N PRO A 75 -25.60 24.08 3.97
CA PRO A 75 -24.16 24.24 4.16
C PRO A 75 -23.74 23.80 5.58
N PRO A 76 -22.42 23.69 5.85
CA PRO A 76 -21.91 23.39 7.18
C PRO A 76 -22.53 24.25 8.28
N SER A 77 -23.03 23.60 9.32
CA SER A 77 -23.73 24.21 10.47
C SER A 77 -23.33 23.52 11.78
N PRO A 78 -23.70 24.06 12.96
CA PRO A 78 -23.43 23.41 14.24
C PRO A 78 -24.10 22.03 14.39
N ASP A 79 -25.26 21.81 13.76
CA ASP A 79 -25.99 20.54 13.80
C ASP A 79 -25.45 19.55 12.75
N HIS A 80 -24.92 20.06 11.63
CA HIS A 80 -24.31 19.30 10.53
C HIS A 80 -22.95 19.88 10.18
N LEU A 81 -21.89 19.40 10.83
CA LEU A 81 -20.53 19.96 10.77
C LEU A 81 -19.98 20.13 9.35
N LEU A 82 -20.30 19.21 8.45
CA LEU A 82 -19.89 19.24 7.04
C LEU A 82 -21.05 19.56 6.08
N GLY A 83 -22.21 19.94 6.63
CA GLY A 83 -23.45 20.16 5.87
C GLY A 83 -24.19 18.86 5.55
N THR A 84 -25.24 18.98 4.77
CA THR A 84 -26.11 17.87 4.36
C THR A 84 -26.10 17.66 2.86
N THR A 85 -26.50 16.45 2.46
CA THR A 85 -26.73 16.09 1.05
C THR A 85 -28.07 16.62 0.55
N GLN A 86 -28.33 16.52 -0.76
CA GLN A 86 -29.65 16.81 -1.33
C GLN A 86 -30.76 15.87 -0.83
N ALA A 87 -30.41 14.73 -0.26
CA ALA A 87 -31.36 13.84 0.39
C ALA A 87 -31.57 14.17 1.88
N GLY A 88 -30.91 15.20 2.41
CA GLY A 88 -30.99 15.56 3.83
C GLY A 88 -30.17 14.61 4.74
N ILE A 89 -29.19 13.90 4.19
CA ILE A 89 -28.32 13.00 4.97
C ILE A 89 -27.08 13.79 5.40
N ASP A 90 -26.64 13.57 6.64
CA ASP A 90 -25.44 14.22 7.19
C ASP A 90 -24.17 13.82 6.46
N LEU A 91 -23.46 14.80 5.90
CA LEU A 91 -22.25 14.56 5.11
C LEU A 91 -21.10 14.02 5.98
N MET A 92 -21.02 14.41 7.26
CA MET A 92 -20.01 13.89 8.20
C MET A 92 -20.15 12.37 8.38
N ALA A 93 -21.36 11.88 8.59
CA ALA A 93 -21.65 10.45 8.72
C ALA A 93 -21.26 9.69 7.46
N LEU A 94 -21.58 10.22 6.28
CA LEU A 94 -21.21 9.64 5.00
C LEU A 94 -19.70 9.62 4.76
N ILE A 95 -18.97 10.67 5.16
CA ILE A 95 -17.51 10.74 5.03
C ILE A 95 -16.82 9.73 5.94
N VAL A 96 -17.31 9.55 7.17
CA VAL A 96 -16.78 8.55 8.10
C VAL A 96 -16.92 7.14 7.50
N ASP A 97 -18.13 6.80 7.03
CA ASP A 97 -18.41 5.47 6.47
C ASP A 97 -17.70 5.26 5.13
N GLY A 98 -17.70 6.27 4.25
CA GLY A 98 -16.98 6.25 2.98
C GLY A 98 -15.47 6.10 3.15
N THR A 99 -14.87 6.79 4.11
CA THR A 99 -13.43 6.66 4.44
C THR A 99 -13.12 5.25 4.95
N ARG A 100 -13.97 4.71 5.83
CA ARG A 100 -13.86 3.34 6.34
C ARG A 100 -13.87 2.32 5.21
N THR A 101 -14.85 2.41 4.31
CA THR A 101 -14.99 1.50 3.18
C THR A 101 -13.78 1.58 2.24
N SER A 102 -13.33 2.78 1.86
CA SER A 102 -12.17 2.95 0.98
C SER A 102 -10.87 2.43 1.60
N ILE A 103 -10.65 2.65 2.91
CA ILE A 103 -9.48 2.10 3.63
C ILE A 103 -9.54 0.58 3.71
N LEU A 104 -10.69 -0.01 4.02
CA LEU A 104 -10.88 -1.46 4.08
C LEU A 104 -10.59 -2.11 2.74
N ILE A 105 -11.11 -1.57 1.64
CA ILE A 105 -10.84 -2.06 0.28
C ILE A 105 -9.34 -1.99 0.00
N GLY A 106 -8.70 -0.85 0.28
CA GLY A 106 -7.26 -0.67 0.09
C GLY A 106 -6.43 -1.71 0.84
N LEU A 107 -6.71 -1.91 2.13
CA LEU A 107 -5.98 -2.85 2.99
C LEU A 107 -6.17 -4.30 2.55
N ILE A 108 -7.41 -4.72 2.24
CA ILE A 108 -7.71 -6.08 1.81
C ILE A 108 -7.06 -6.36 0.46
N VAL A 109 -7.28 -5.49 -0.52
CA VAL A 109 -6.73 -5.67 -1.88
C VAL A 109 -5.21 -5.57 -1.86
N GLY A 110 -4.63 -4.55 -1.23
CA GLY A 110 -3.18 -4.38 -1.12
C GLY A 110 -2.50 -5.54 -0.40
N GLY A 111 -3.08 -6.01 0.72
CA GLY A 111 -2.52 -7.11 1.51
C GLY A 111 -2.57 -8.46 0.80
N ILE A 112 -3.74 -8.83 0.29
CA ILE A 112 -3.92 -10.16 -0.34
C ILE A 112 -3.18 -10.21 -1.68
N SER A 113 -3.17 -9.12 -2.48
CA SER A 113 -2.48 -9.10 -3.77
C SER A 113 -0.97 -9.30 -3.62
N VAL A 114 -0.34 -8.71 -2.59
CA VAL A 114 1.10 -8.91 -2.32
C VAL A 114 1.40 -10.37 -1.96
N LEU A 115 0.55 -11.01 -1.15
CA LEU A 115 0.72 -12.44 -0.81
C LEU A 115 0.58 -13.33 -2.03
N ILE A 116 -0.43 -13.10 -2.86
CA ILE A 116 -0.62 -13.86 -4.13
C ILE A 116 0.59 -13.65 -5.03
N SER A 117 1.04 -12.40 -5.21
CA SER A 117 2.18 -12.04 -6.03
C SER A 117 3.47 -12.72 -5.57
N ALA A 118 3.72 -12.73 -4.25
CA ALA A 118 4.90 -13.37 -3.68
C ALA A 118 4.89 -14.88 -3.95
N VAL A 119 3.77 -15.56 -3.69
CA VAL A 119 3.65 -17.01 -3.92
C VAL A 119 3.76 -17.32 -5.41
N TYR A 120 2.98 -16.64 -6.26
CA TYR A 120 2.93 -16.91 -7.69
C TYR A 120 4.28 -16.63 -8.36
N GLY A 121 4.88 -15.46 -8.12
CA GLY A 121 6.17 -15.06 -8.72
C GLY A 121 7.34 -15.92 -8.25
N CYS A 122 7.42 -16.25 -6.95
CA CYS A 122 8.45 -17.16 -6.44
C CYS A 122 8.28 -18.58 -6.98
N THR A 123 7.05 -19.06 -7.18
CA THR A 123 6.77 -20.38 -7.77
C THR A 123 7.26 -20.44 -9.20
N MET A 124 6.96 -19.43 -10.03
CA MET A 124 7.47 -19.33 -11.40
C MET A 124 9.01 -19.41 -11.42
N ALA A 125 9.67 -18.60 -10.59
CA ALA A 125 11.13 -18.53 -10.54
C ALA A 125 11.77 -19.83 -10.04
N PHE A 126 11.15 -20.52 -9.09
CA PHE A 126 11.69 -21.72 -8.48
C PHE A 126 11.63 -22.93 -9.42
N PHE A 127 10.48 -23.18 -10.04
CA PHE A 127 10.30 -24.33 -10.93
C PHE A 127 10.93 -24.08 -12.30
N GLY A 128 10.83 -22.86 -12.83
CA GLY A 128 11.40 -22.52 -14.13
C GLY A 128 10.81 -23.32 -15.30
N GLY A 129 11.50 -23.29 -16.44
CA GLY A 129 11.18 -24.13 -17.60
C GLY A 129 9.72 -24.05 -18.06
N LYS A 130 9.08 -25.20 -18.26
CA LYS A 130 7.68 -25.28 -18.76
C LYS A 130 6.66 -24.70 -17.75
N VAL A 131 6.90 -24.89 -16.45
CA VAL A 131 6.00 -24.34 -15.40
C VAL A 131 6.00 -22.83 -15.44
N ASP A 132 7.17 -22.22 -15.48
CA ASP A 132 7.33 -20.79 -15.61
C ASP A 132 6.66 -20.25 -16.88
N ALA A 133 6.89 -20.92 -18.03
CA ALA A 133 6.31 -20.50 -19.32
C ALA A 133 4.77 -20.53 -19.31
N VAL A 134 4.16 -21.60 -18.76
CA VAL A 134 2.70 -21.73 -18.66
C VAL A 134 2.11 -20.69 -17.70
N MET A 135 2.71 -20.55 -16.50
CA MET A 135 2.23 -19.57 -15.50
C MET A 135 2.36 -18.13 -16.03
N LEU A 136 3.46 -17.82 -16.72
CA LEU A 136 3.66 -16.51 -17.34
C LEU A 136 2.64 -16.26 -18.44
N PHE A 137 2.37 -17.25 -19.31
CA PHE A 137 1.36 -17.13 -20.36
C PHE A 137 -0.03 -16.85 -19.78
N ILE A 138 -0.44 -17.59 -18.73
CA ILE A 138 -1.72 -17.35 -18.05
C ILE A 138 -1.78 -15.91 -17.49
N LEU A 139 -0.72 -15.47 -16.81
CA LEU A 139 -0.63 -14.13 -16.23
C LEU A 139 -0.75 -13.05 -17.31
N GLU A 140 -0.05 -13.22 -18.44
CA GLU A 140 -0.08 -12.26 -19.54
C GLU A 140 -1.44 -12.24 -20.25
N ALA A 141 -2.06 -13.39 -20.44
CA ALA A 141 -3.43 -13.46 -20.99
C ALA A 141 -4.46 -12.74 -20.10
N LEU A 142 -4.34 -12.89 -18.77
CA LEU A 142 -5.22 -12.21 -17.82
C LEU A 142 -5.00 -10.68 -17.78
N ILE A 143 -3.76 -10.22 -17.88
CA ILE A 143 -3.45 -8.77 -17.92
C ILE A 143 -4.06 -8.08 -19.17
N MET A 144 -4.21 -8.82 -20.28
CA MET A 144 -4.81 -8.26 -21.51
C MET A 144 -6.32 -8.00 -21.36
N MET A 145 -6.97 -8.57 -20.35
CA MET A 145 -8.41 -8.34 -20.13
C MET A 145 -8.64 -6.91 -19.61
N PRO A 146 -9.49 -6.12 -20.28
CA PRO A 146 -9.81 -4.78 -19.80
C PRO A 146 -10.57 -4.85 -18.47
N ALA A 147 -9.93 -4.45 -17.36
CA ALA A 147 -10.52 -4.52 -16.02
C ALA A 147 -11.87 -3.81 -15.92
N ILE A 148 -12.03 -2.67 -16.61
CA ILE A 148 -13.26 -1.90 -16.62
C ILE A 148 -14.48 -2.71 -17.13
N LEU A 149 -14.28 -3.56 -18.15
CA LEU A 149 -15.36 -4.41 -18.68
C LEU A 149 -15.74 -5.49 -17.69
N VAL A 150 -14.74 -6.10 -17.01
CA VAL A 150 -15.00 -7.13 -16.02
C VAL A 150 -15.73 -6.55 -14.81
N VAL A 151 -15.32 -5.37 -14.32
CA VAL A 151 -16.03 -4.65 -13.25
C VAL A 151 -17.47 -4.35 -13.68
N ALA A 152 -17.67 -3.75 -14.87
CA ALA A 152 -19.00 -3.39 -15.36
C ALA A 152 -19.94 -4.61 -15.46
N VAL A 153 -19.45 -5.74 -15.98
CA VAL A 153 -20.24 -6.97 -16.06
C VAL A 153 -20.54 -7.54 -14.68
N ALA A 154 -19.53 -7.59 -13.80
CA ALA A 154 -19.70 -8.12 -12.45
C ALA A 154 -20.71 -7.31 -11.62
N THR A 155 -20.69 -5.97 -11.74
CA THR A 155 -21.57 -5.05 -10.99
C THR A 155 -22.94 -4.85 -11.63
N SER A 156 -23.14 -5.23 -12.91
CA SER A 156 -24.44 -5.14 -13.59
C SER A 156 -25.46 -6.21 -13.16
N GLY A 157 -25.08 -7.11 -12.25
CA GLY A 157 -25.98 -8.12 -11.70
C GLY A 157 -26.21 -9.34 -12.59
N GLY A 158 -25.39 -9.55 -13.63
CA GLY A 158 -25.50 -10.66 -14.58
C GLY A 158 -25.00 -12.01 -14.08
N GLY A 159 -24.43 -12.12 -12.88
CA GLY A 159 -23.94 -13.37 -12.31
C GLY A 159 -24.58 -13.69 -10.97
N GLY A 160 -24.45 -14.93 -10.49
CA GLY A 160 -24.98 -15.41 -9.20
C GLY A 160 -24.40 -14.74 -7.94
N LEU A 161 -23.84 -13.52 -8.08
CA LEU A 161 -23.21 -12.73 -7.01
C LEU A 161 -24.10 -11.57 -6.54
N LYS A 162 -25.40 -11.60 -6.86
CA LYS A 162 -26.35 -10.51 -6.54
C LYS A 162 -26.54 -10.27 -5.04
N ASP A 163 -26.30 -11.29 -4.22
CA ASP A 163 -26.50 -11.23 -2.78
C ASP A 163 -25.29 -10.67 -2.03
N LEU A 164 -24.18 -10.41 -2.73
CA LEU A 164 -22.98 -9.82 -2.12
C LEU A 164 -23.09 -8.29 -2.06
N PRO A 165 -22.65 -7.67 -0.95
CA PRO A 165 -22.50 -6.22 -0.88
C PRO A 165 -21.63 -5.69 -2.04
N SER A 166 -21.98 -4.54 -2.60
CA SER A 166 -21.30 -3.99 -3.79
C SER A 166 -19.81 -3.75 -3.58
N TRP A 167 -19.43 -3.34 -2.36
CA TRP A 167 -18.01 -3.15 -2.00
C TRP A 167 -17.22 -4.46 -2.00
N LEU A 168 -17.82 -5.58 -1.55
CA LEU A 168 -17.15 -6.88 -1.53
C LEU A 168 -16.97 -7.44 -2.94
N LEU A 169 -17.97 -7.26 -3.80
CA LEU A 169 -17.88 -7.64 -5.20
C LEU A 169 -16.75 -6.87 -5.90
N LEU A 170 -16.63 -5.57 -5.64
CA LEU A 170 -15.54 -4.76 -6.18
C LEU A 170 -14.17 -5.23 -5.66
N VAL A 171 -14.06 -5.58 -4.36
CA VAL A 171 -12.83 -6.16 -3.78
C VAL A 171 -12.41 -7.42 -4.54
N VAL A 172 -13.34 -8.35 -4.81
CA VAL A 172 -13.04 -9.59 -5.54
C VAL A 172 -12.48 -9.30 -6.93
N VAL A 173 -13.11 -8.37 -7.66
CA VAL A 173 -12.63 -8.00 -9.01
C VAL A 173 -11.28 -7.28 -8.96
N LEU A 174 -11.09 -6.36 -8.01
CA LEU A 174 -9.80 -5.68 -7.83
C LEU A 174 -8.70 -6.67 -7.45
N LEU A 175 -8.99 -7.62 -6.57
CA LEU A 175 -8.05 -8.70 -6.22
C LEU A 175 -7.66 -9.55 -7.42
N PHE A 176 -8.60 -9.80 -8.34
CA PHE A 176 -8.31 -10.58 -9.54
C PHE A 176 -7.22 -9.93 -10.40
N PHE A 177 -7.19 -8.59 -10.48
CA PHE A 177 -6.25 -7.86 -11.35
C PHE A 177 -5.00 -7.33 -10.65
N SER A 178 -5.07 -6.97 -9.36
CA SER A 178 -4.04 -6.16 -8.67
C SER A 178 -2.69 -6.85 -8.47
N TRP A 179 -2.67 -8.19 -8.37
CA TRP A 179 -1.46 -8.97 -8.06
C TRP A 179 -0.55 -9.26 -9.26
N MET A 180 -1.10 -9.18 -10.49
CA MET A 180 -0.41 -9.71 -11.69
C MET A 180 0.89 -8.98 -12.02
N GLY A 181 0.88 -7.63 -11.94
CA GLY A 181 2.07 -6.82 -12.21
C GLY A 181 3.21 -7.10 -11.24
N THR A 182 2.86 -7.17 -9.95
CA THR A 182 3.82 -7.48 -8.89
C THR A 182 4.34 -8.90 -8.97
N ALA A 183 3.51 -9.87 -9.35
CA ALA A 183 3.96 -11.26 -9.55
C ALA A 183 5.04 -11.36 -10.62
N ARG A 184 4.94 -10.60 -11.72
CA ARG A 184 5.98 -10.51 -12.76
C ARG A 184 7.29 -9.93 -12.22
N LEU A 185 7.21 -8.88 -11.40
CA LEU A 185 8.39 -8.28 -10.77
C LEU A 185 9.03 -9.23 -9.76
N VAL A 186 8.23 -9.88 -8.90
CA VAL A 186 8.68 -10.89 -7.95
C VAL A 186 9.37 -12.06 -8.68
N ARG A 187 8.79 -12.53 -9.79
CA ARG A 187 9.41 -13.56 -10.64
C ARG A 187 10.82 -13.15 -11.08
N SER A 188 10.96 -11.96 -11.68
CA SER A 188 12.25 -11.46 -12.18
C SER A 188 13.31 -11.40 -11.10
N LEU A 189 12.99 -10.83 -9.93
CA LEU A 189 13.91 -10.76 -8.80
C LEU A 189 14.23 -12.13 -8.21
N SER A 190 13.23 -13.00 -8.09
CA SER A 190 13.42 -14.35 -7.57
C SER A 190 14.30 -15.21 -8.50
N MET A 191 14.19 -15.05 -9.82
CA MET A 191 15.11 -15.69 -10.78
C MET A 191 16.57 -15.29 -10.56
N SER A 192 16.82 -13.99 -10.30
CA SER A 192 18.16 -13.50 -9.95
C SER A 192 18.67 -14.12 -8.63
N LEU A 193 17.80 -14.24 -7.62
CA LEU A 193 18.14 -14.86 -6.34
C LEU A 193 18.42 -16.36 -6.47
N MET A 194 17.73 -17.07 -7.35
CA MET A 194 17.97 -18.48 -7.62
C MET A 194 19.39 -18.77 -8.17
N GLN A 195 20.05 -17.76 -8.75
CA GLN A 195 21.42 -17.88 -9.22
C GLN A 195 22.48 -17.71 -8.12
N ARG A 196 22.10 -17.29 -6.91
CA ARG A 196 23.02 -17.11 -5.79
C ARG A 196 23.50 -18.45 -5.24
N ASP A 197 24.78 -18.52 -4.87
CA ASP A 197 25.44 -19.77 -4.46
C ASP A 197 24.79 -20.44 -3.24
N TYR A 198 24.35 -19.64 -2.25
CA TYR A 198 23.66 -20.18 -1.07
C TYR A 198 22.30 -20.82 -1.41
N VAL A 199 21.59 -20.33 -2.44
CA VAL A 199 20.31 -20.93 -2.89
C VAL A 199 20.59 -22.21 -3.67
N LYS A 200 21.62 -22.19 -4.55
CA LYS A 200 22.06 -23.39 -5.27
C LYS A 200 22.52 -24.48 -4.31
N ALA A 201 23.33 -24.14 -3.31
CA ALA A 201 23.77 -25.08 -2.29
C ALA A 201 22.58 -25.70 -1.53
N ALA A 202 21.59 -24.89 -1.11
CA ALA A 202 20.38 -25.40 -0.47
C ALA A 202 19.60 -26.36 -1.37
N LYS A 203 19.50 -26.05 -2.67
CA LYS A 203 18.84 -26.92 -3.66
C LYS A 203 19.58 -28.23 -3.85
N TYR A 204 20.93 -28.22 -3.94
CA TYR A 204 21.75 -29.42 -4.08
C TYR A 204 21.72 -30.30 -2.82
N MET A 205 21.58 -29.70 -1.63
CA MET A 205 21.40 -30.42 -0.36
C MET A 205 20.00 -31.03 -0.19
N GLY A 206 19.12 -30.94 -1.20
CA GLY A 206 17.78 -31.51 -1.16
C GLY A 206 16.78 -30.77 -0.26
N VAL A 207 17.03 -29.49 0.07
CA VAL A 207 16.08 -28.70 0.87
C VAL A 207 14.76 -28.58 0.07
N PRO A 208 13.59 -28.87 0.73
CA PRO A 208 12.29 -28.84 0.04
C PRO A 208 11.99 -27.46 -0.54
N SER A 209 11.39 -27.42 -1.73
CA SER A 209 11.04 -26.22 -2.51
C SER A 209 10.34 -25.15 -1.63
N ARG A 210 9.34 -25.58 -0.87
CA ARG A 210 8.60 -24.70 0.06
C ARG A 210 9.53 -23.98 1.04
N ARG A 211 10.53 -24.69 1.60
CA ARG A 211 11.48 -24.11 2.54
C ARG A 211 12.41 -23.12 1.85
N ILE A 212 12.84 -23.40 0.60
CA ILE A 212 13.67 -22.46 -0.18
C ILE A 212 12.86 -21.17 -0.46
N VAL A 213 11.63 -21.28 -0.91
CA VAL A 213 10.77 -20.12 -1.19
C VAL A 213 10.59 -19.25 0.08
N TRP A 214 10.10 -19.85 1.18
CA TRP A 214 9.75 -19.08 2.38
C TRP A 214 10.96 -18.64 3.22
N ARG A 215 12.07 -19.36 3.20
CA ARG A 215 13.24 -19.06 4.04
C ARG A 215 14.35 -18.31 3.29
N HIS A 216 14.40 -18.43 1.96
CA HIS A 216 15.46 -17.80 1.17
C HIS A 216 14.92 -16.76 0.18
N LEU A 217 13.86 -17.01 -0.59
CA LEU A 217 13.36 -16.04 -1.57
C LEU A 217 12.55 -14.93 -0.92
N VAL A 218 11.45 -15.25 -0.25
CA VAL A 218 10.52 -14.25 0.32
C VAL A 218 11.22 -13.25 1.25
N PRO A 219 12.10 -13.63 2.20
CA PRO A 219 12.77 -12.65 3.06
C PRO A 219 13.73 -11.72 2.30
N ASN A 220 14.34 -12.19 1.20
CA ASN A 220 15.24 -11.38 0.40
C ASN A 220 14.53 -10.36 -0.49
N ILE A 221 13.28 -10.62 -0.89
CA ILE A 221 12.41 -9.67 -1.60
C ILE A 221 11.49 -8.91 -0.66
N GLY A 222 11.61 -9.10 0.64
CA GLY A 222 10.71 -8.53 1.65
C GLY A 222 10.61 -7.01 1.58
N SER A 223 11.70 -6.31 1.30
CA SER A 223 11.68 -4.86 1.09
C SER A 223 10.78 -4.44 -0.09
N LEU A 224 10.86 -5.18 -1.20
CA LEU A 224 9.97 -4.96 -2.33
C LEU A 224 8.52 -5.19 -1.94
N LEU A 225 8.22 -6.30 -1.25
CA LEU A 225 6.85 -6.65 -0.87
C LEU A 225 6.22 -5.60 0.07
N VAL A 226 7.00 -5.03 1.00
CA VAL A 226 6.53 -3.94 1.87
C VAL A 226 6.23 -2.67 1.08
N LEU A 227 7.10 -2.31 0.13
CA LEU A 227 6.85 -1.16 -0.76
C LEU A 227 5.62 -1.39 -1.63
N ASP A 228 5.47 -2.58 -2.17
CA ASP A 228 4.36 -2.92 -3.04
C ASP A 228 3.03 -3.01 -2.27
N PHE A 229 3.05 -3.43 -1.01
CA PHE A 229 1.89 -3.37 -0.13
C PHE A 229 1.33 -1.93 -0.02
N THR A 230 2.19 -0.95 0.28
CA THR A 230 1.77 0.45 0.41
C THR A 230 1.26 1.02 -0.93
N ARG A 231 1.93 0.68 -2.04
CA ARG A 231 1.49 1.05 -3.38
C ARG A 231 0.18 0.38 -3.77
N GLY A 232 0.01 -0.88 -3.40
CA GLY A 232 -1.20 -1.68 -3.63
C GLY A 232 -2.42 -1.08 -2.94
N ILE A 233 -2.28 -0.60 -1.69
CA ILE A 233 -3.34 0.10 -0.97
C ILE A 233 -3.75 1.35 -1.76
N THR A 234 -2.79 2.21 -2.12
CA THR A 234 -3.06 3.44 -2.88
C THR A 234 -3.72 3.12 -4.22
N GLY A 235 -3.19 2.14 -4.95
CA GLY A 235 -3.72 1.71 -6.25
C GLY A 235 -5.15 1.18 -6.16
N ALA A 236 -5.47 0.40 -5.12
CA ALA A 236 -6.81 -0.14 -4.91
C ALA A 236 -7.83 0.97 -4.57
N ILE A 237 -7.45 1.93 -3.71
CA ILE A 237 -8.30 3.08 -3.39
C ILE A 237 -8.57 3.93 -4.64
N LEU A 238 -7.54 4.24 -5.43
CA LEU A 238 -7.71 5.02 -6.66
C LEU A 238 -8.56 4.29 -7.70
N ALA A 239 -8.39 2.97 -7.83
CA ALA A 239 -9.19 2.15 -8.74
C ALA A 239 -10.66 2.09 -8.27
N GLU A 240 -10.91 1.90 -6.96
CA GLU A 240 -12.25 1.96 -6.38
C GLU A 240 -12.91 3.29 -6.68
N VAL A 241 -12.23 4.41 -6.38
CA VAL A 241 -12.74 5.75 -6.63
C VAL A 241 -13.06 5.95 -8.12
N ALA A 242 -12.17 5.53 -9.02
CA ALA A 242 -12.39 5.66 -10.46
C ALA A 242 -13.62 4.87 -10.93
N PHE A 243 -13.79 3.62 -10.49
CA PHE A 243 -14.95 2.80 -10.87
C PHE A 243 -16.25 3.30 -10.24
N SER A 244 -16.21 3.73 -8.99
CA SER A 244 -17.39 4.29 -8.29
C SER A 244 -17.80 5.64 -8.87
N PHE A 245 -16.82 6.49 -9.22
CA PHE A 245 -17.05 7.78 -9.87
C PHE A 245 -17.82 7.65 -11.21
N ILE A 246 -17.48 6.66 -12.02
CA ILE A 246 -18.19 6.41 -13.30
C ILE A 246 -19.44 5.53 -13.14
N GLY A 247 -19.83 5.20 -11.90
CA GLY A 247 -21.07 4.50 -11.57
C GLY A 247 -21.06 2.98 -11.78
N ILE A 248 -19.88 2.37 -12.05
CA ILE A 248 -19.74 0.92 -12.20
C ILE A 248 -19.12 0.25 -10.96
N GLY A 249 -18.71 1.03 -9.96
CA GLY A 249 -18.13 0.54 -8.70
C GLY A 249 -19.17 0.23 -7.64
N ILE A 250 -18.96 0.79 -6.45
CA ILE A 250 -19.83 0.67 -5.29
C ILE A 250 -21.17 1.37 -5.58
N LYS A 251 -22.27 0.76 -5.11
CA LYS A 251 -23.65 1.25 -5.27
C LYS A 251 -24.32 1.38 -3.93
N LEU A 252 -25.26 2.30 -3.80
CA LEU A 252 -26.12 2.43 -2.62
C LEU A 252 -26.81 1.09 -2.30
N PRO A 253 -26.97 0.74 -1.01
CA PRO A 253 -26.75 1.57 0.17
C PRO A 253 -25.27 1.65 0.66
N ASP A 254 -24.33 0.94 0.02
CA ASP A 254 -22.92 1.03 0.37
C ASP A 254 -22.37 2.40 -0.05
N VAL A 255 -21.49 2.97 0.78
CA VAL A 255 -20.89 4.29 0.59
C VAL A 255 -19.38 4.19 0.54
N SER A 256 -18.75 4.94 -0.37
CA SER A 256 -17.30 5.15 -0.44
C SER A 256 -16.98 6.59 -0.81
N LEU A 257 -15.72 7.00 -0.67
CA LEU A 257 -15.29 8.33 -1.11
C LEU A 257 -15.55 8.53 -2.61
N GLY A 258 -15.36 7.49 -3.44
CA GLY A 258 -15.61 7.54 -4.86
C GLY A 258 -17.08 7.76 -5.23
N VAL A 259 -18.00 7.09 -4.53
CA VAL A 259 -19.45 7.28 -4.69
C VAL A 259 -19.84 8.71 -4.35
N LEU A 260 -19.37 9.25 -3.22
CA LEU A 260 -19.68 10.61 -2.80
C LEU A 260 -19.19 11.66 -3.81
N ILE A 261 -17.97 11.52 -4.31
CA ILE A 261 -17.39 12.41 -5.32
C ILE A 261 -18.21 12.31 -6.62
N GLY A 262 -18.54 11.10 -7.06
CA GLY A 262 -19.30 10.86 -8.29
C GLY A 262 -20.69 11.52 -8.25
N GLN A 263 -21.43 11.34 -7.14
CA GLN A 263 -22.76 11.94 -6.95
C GLN A 263 -22.72 13.47 -6.90
N ALA A 264 -21.67 14.05 -6.33
CA ALA A 264 -21.54 15.49 -6.17
C ALA A 264 -21.07 16.23 -7.44
N THR A 265 -20.53 15.53 -8.45
CA THR A 265 -19.89 16.14 -9.63
C THR A 265 -20.81 17.06 -10.39
N GLY A 266 -22.08 16.68 -10.60
CA GLY A 266 -23.07 17.49 -11.30
C GLY A 266 -23.58 18.71 -10.51
N GLN A 267 -23.17 18.88 -9.25
CA GLN A 267 -23.78 19.79 -8.30
C GLN A 267 -22.77 20.70 -7.59
N VAL A 268 -21.53 20.74 -8.08
CA VAL A 268 -20.42 21.49 -7.46
C VAL A 268 -20.72 22.98 -7.31
N SER A 269 -21.45 23.57 -8.25
CA SER A 269 -21.82 24.99 -8.18
C SER A 269 -22.88 25.30 -7.13
N SER A 270 -23.80 24.36 -6.85
CA SER A 270 -24.91 24.56 -5.91
C SER A 270 -24.57 24.11 -4.51
N PHE A 271 -23.82 22.99 -4.39
CA PHE A 271 -23.46 22.35 -3.12
C PHE A 271 -21.96 22.01 -3.08
N PRO A 272 -21.08 23.02 -3.05
CA PRO A 272 -19.63 22.81 -3.20
C PRO A 272 -19.05 21.91 -2.09
N TRP A 273 -19.56 21.91 -0.87
CA TRP A 273 -19.09 21.08 0.24
C TRP A 273 -19.25 19.59 -0.05
N MET A 274 -20.33 19.18 -0.76
CA MET A 274 -20.56 17.77 -1.10
C MET A 274 -19.46 17.19 -2.01
N PHE A 275 -18.80 18.02 -2.81
CA PHE A 275 -17.71 17.62 -3.70
C PHE A 275 -16.34 17.79 -3.06
N TRP A 276 -16.07 19.00 -2.50
CA TRP A 276 -14.73 19.33 -2.02
C TRP A 276 -14.33 18.60 -0.75
N VAL A 277 -15.28 18.28 0.13
CA VAL A 277 -14.97 17.58 1.39
C VAL A 277 -14.49 16.14 1.10
N PRO A 278 -15.25 15.26 0.40
CA PRO A 278 -14.77 13.90 0.12
C PRO A 278 -13.53 13.90 -0.76
N LEU A 279 -13.39 14.84 -1.70
CA LEU A 279 -12.18 14.98 -2.51
C LEU A 279 -10.94 15.31 -1.67
N THR A 280 -11.08 16.22 -0.69
CA THR A 280 -9.99 16.56 0.24
C THR A 280 -9.58 15.36 1.08
N VAL A 281 -10.54 14.61 1.62
CA VAL A 281 -10.25 13.39 2.40
C VAL A 281 -9.54 12.34 1.54
N MET A 282 -10.01 12.13 0.30
CA MET A 282 -9.35 11.22 -0.65
C MET A 282 -7.91 11.65 -0.96
N PHE A 283 -7.69 12.96 -1.20
CA PHE A 283 -6.36 13.51 -1.46
C PHE A 283 -5.43 13.33 -0.26
N LEU A 284 -5.90 13.60 0.96
CA LEU A 284 -5.14 13.38 2.18
C LEU A 284 -4.83 11.89 2.39
N LEU A 285 -5.77 11.01 2.12
CA LEU A 285 -5.60 9.56 2.26
C LEU A 285 -4.56 9.02 1.28
N THR A 286 -4.70 9.31 0.00
CA THR A 286 -3.76 8.84 -1.03
C THR A 286 -2.41 9.52 -0.94
N GLY A 287 -2.38 10.81 -0.63
CA GLY A 287 -1.15 11.58 -0.40
C GLY A 287 -0.36 11.09 0.81
N SER A 288 -1.03 10.77 1.92
CA SER A 288 -0.39 10.21 3.11
C SER A 288 0.28 8.85 2.81
N LEU A 289 -0.38 7.99 2.06
CA LEU A 289 0.17 6.70 1.63
C LEU A 289 1.36 6.87 0.67
N ALA A 290 1.30 7.85 -0.24
CA ALA A 290 2.43 8.18 -1.13
C ALA A 290 3.65 8.65 -0.33
N MET A 291 3.47 9.56 0.63
CA MET A 291 4.52 10.03 1.54
C MET A 291 5.13 8.88 2.36
N MET A 292 4.31 7.95 2.84
CA MET A 292 4.77 6.75 3.54
C MET A 292 5.58 5.83 2.62
N ASN A 293 5.11 5.63 1.38
CA ASN A 293 5.81 4.78 0.40
C ASN A 293 7.19 5.33 0.03
N ASP A 294 7.31 6.64 -0.18
CA ASP A 294 8.59 7.31 -0.44
C ASP A 294 9.54 7.16 0.75
N GLY A 295 9.04 7.35 1.97
CA GLY A 295 9.84 7.16 3.17
C GLY A 295 10.28 5.71 3.42
N LEU A 296 9.44 4.74 3.10
CA LEU A 296 9.80 3.32 3.13
C LEU A 296 10.88 3.02 2.09
N ARG A 297 10.74 3.54 0.88
CA ARG A 297 11.74 3.40 -0.18
C ARG A 297 13.11 3.93 0.26
N ASP A 298 13.15 5.15 0.83
CA ASP A 298 14.38 5.74 1.36
C ASP A 298 14.98 4.92 2.51
N ALA A 299 14.15 4.34 3.37
CA ALA A 299 14.59 3.52 4.49
C ALA A 299 15.21 2.19 4.05
N PHE A 300 14.74 1.62 2.93
CA PHE A 300 15.28 0.39 2.35
C PHE A 300 16.51 0.62 1.47
N ASP A 301 16.75 1.85 0.98
CA ASP A 301 17.89 2.16 0.11
C ASP A 301 19.22 2.19 0.91
N PRO A 302 20.19 1.29 0.61
CA PRO A 302 21.49 1.29 1.27
C PRO A 302 22.33 2.54 0.96
N SER A 303 22.14 3.17 -0.21
CA SER A 303 22.96 4.29 -0.72
C SER A 303 22.62 5.61 -0.05
N SER A 304 21.45 5.77 0.52
CA SER A 304 21.00 7.00 1.19
C SER A 304 21.89 7.43 2.39
N SER A 305 22.69 6.51 2.93
CA SER A 305 23.61 6.78 4.05
C SER A 305 24.97 7.40 3.61
N SER A 306 25.33 7.28 2.34
CA SER A 306 26.62 7.78 1.82
C SER A 306 26.60 9.28 1.55
N ILE A 307 25.46 9.85 1.17
CA ILE A 307 25.30 11.28 0.83
C ILE A 307 25.42 12.15 2.09
N GLY A 308 24.96 11.68 3.24
CA GLY A 308 25.11 12.39 4.53
C GLY A 308 26.58 12.47 5.02
N ARG A 309 27.38 11.42 4.76
CA ARG A 309 28.79 11.37 5.15
C ARG A 309 29.69 12.23 4.25
N ALA A 310 29.38 12.36 2.96
CA ALA A 310 30.12 13.21 2.03
C ALA A 310 29.97 14.69 2.36
N LYS A 311 28.77 15.17 2.69
CA LYS A 311 28.53 16.57 3.10
C LYS A 311 29.21 16.93 4.41
N THR A 312 29.39 16.00 5.34
CA THR A 312 30.05 16.27 6.63
C THR A 312 31.58 16.28 6.49
N LYS A 313 32.16 15.55 5.54
CA LYS A 313 33.63 15.57 5.28
C LYS A 313 34.06 16.83 4.53
N THR A 314 33.28 17.31 3.57
CA THR A 314 33.60 18.57 2.86
C THR A 314 33.42 19.79 3.74
N ALA A 315 32.48 19.81 4.69
CA ALA A 315 32.34 20.90 5.66
C ALA A 315 33.42 20.94 6.75
N LYS A 316 34.13 19.82 7.02
CA LYS A 316 35.28 19.78 7.96
C LYS A 316 36.63 19.98 7.28
N ALA A 317 36.73 19.87 5.97
CA ALA A 317 37.95 20.09 5.22
C ALA A 317 38.10 21.57 4.73
N GLY A 318 37.10 22.41 4.94
CA GLY A 318 37.03 23.80 4.58
C GLY A 318 37.12 24.79 5.78
N LYS A 319 37.58 24.30 6.95
CA LYS A 319 37.88 25.12 8.12
C LYS A 319 39.40 24.84 8.49
#